data_f04436997bc8cc45d023f70e831adec9
#
_entry.id   f04436997bc8cc45d023f70e831adec9
#
_cell.length_a   1.000
_cell.length_b   1.000
_cell.length_c   1.000
_cell.angle_alpha   90.00
_cell.angle_beta   90.00
_cell.angle_gamma   90.00
#
_symmetry.space_group_name_H-M   'P 1'
#
loop_
_entity.id
_entity.type
_entity.pdbx_description
1 polymer ?
#
loop_
_entity_poly.entity_id
_entity_poly.type
_entity_poly.pdbx_seq_one_letter_code
_entity_poly.pdbx_strand_id
1 'polypeptide(L)'
;MQHWSKRSLSDTNKTLWCGWVIKSQNFQYFFVGDTGYSNDFTNIQKKFGPIDLASIPIGAYEPRWFMKDSHCNVEEAIQIHKDIKSKKSIAMHWGTFQLTDEPMDEPVQLLNKFSKKNNLTNKFIALQHGETIKI
;
A
#
# COMPACT_ATOMS: atom_id res chain seq x y z
N MET A 1 11.26 -2.15 -0.63
CA MET A 1 10.17 -1.32 -1.17
C MET A 1 10.75 -0.29 -2.12
N GLN A 2 10.06 -0.02 -3.20
CA GLN A 2 10.51 0.93 -4.21
C GLN A 2 10.14 2.36 -3.77
N HIS A 3 11.13 3.08 -3.24
CA HIS A 3 10.96 4.45 -2.78
C HIS A 3 12.30 5.17 -2.77
N TRP A 4 12.30 6.47 -3.00
CA TRP A 4 13.51 7.28 -2.93
C TRP A 4 13.89 7.58 -1.47
N SER A 5 15.18 7.79 -1.24
CA SER A 5 15.68 8.33 0.02
C SER A 5 16.72 9.40 -0.20
N LYS A 6 16.67 10.46 0.60
CA LYS A 6 17.66 11.53 0.57
C LYS A 6 17.59 12.33 1.88
N ARG A 7 18.72 12.48 2.55
CA ARG A 7 18.87 13.34 3.75
C ARG A 7 19.86 14.47 3.51
N SER A 8 20.78 14.29 2.55
CA SER A 8 21.79 15.26 2.17
C SER A 8 22.00 15.27 0.65
N LEU A 9 22.81 16.17 0.13
CA LEU A 9 23.11 16.24 -1.30
C LEU A 9 23.90 15.01 -1.82
N SER A 10 24.58 14.28 -0.92
CA SER A 10 25.50 13.19 -1.27
C SER A 10 24.98 11.79 -0.93
N ASP A 11 23.77 11.63 -0.39
CA ASP A 11 23.25 10.35 0.09
C ASP A 11 21.98 9.87 -0.60
N THR A 12 21.69 10.39 -1.79
CA THR A 12 20.51 9.98 -2.58
C THR A 12 20.50 8.47 -2.77
N ASN A 13 19.39 7.83 -2.36
CA ASN A 13 19.14 6.39 -2.43
C ASN A 13 20.18 5.48 -1.72
N LYS A 14 20.92 6.02 -0.75
CA LYS A 14 21.84 5.23 0.08
C LYS A 14 21.16 4.54 1.26
N THR A 15 19.94 4.96 1.63
CA THR A 15 19.14 4.32 2.66
C THR A 15 18.05 3.50 1.99
N LEU A 16 17.88 2.23 2.41
CA LEU A 16 16.83 1.38 1.89
C LEU A 16 15.49 1.70 2.56
N TRP A 17 14.45 1.75 1.75
CA TRP A 17 13.07 1.80 2.21
C TRP A 17 12.52 0.38 2.38
N CYS A 18 11.72 0.11 3.39
CA CYS A 18 11.28 -1.24 3.70
C CYS A 18 9.80 -1.33 4.06
N GLY A 19 9.23 -2.51 3.90
CA GLY A 19 8.01 -2.97 4.54
C GLY A 19 8.33 -4.07 5.56
N TRP A 20 7.35 -4.45 6.38
CA TRP A 20 7.54 -5.40 7.47
C TRP A 20 6.54 -6.54 7.39
N VAL A 21 7.03 -7.78 7.32
CA VAL A 21 6.21 -8.97 7.51
C VAL A 21 6.35 -9.43 8.94
N ILE A 22 5.27 -9.35 9.70
CA ILE A 22 5.18 -9.81 11.09
C ILE A 22 4.46 -11.16 11.08
N LYS A 23 5.11 -12.19 11.60
CA LYS A 23 4.61 -13.56 11.57
C LYS A 23 4.42 -14.10 13.00
N SER A 24 3.23 -14.63 13.28
CA SER A 24 2.94 -15.47 14.42
C SER A 24 2.71 -16.91 13.99
N GLN A 25 2.33 -17.81 14.92
CA GLN A 25 2.07 -19.23 14.58
C GLN A 25 1.02 -19.41 13.48
N ASN A 26 -0.08 -18.62 13.52
CA ASN A 26 -1.24 -18.79 12.64
C ASN A 26 -1.66 -17.54 11.90
N PHE A 27 -0.84 -16.48 11.90
CA PHE A 27 -1.22 -15.20 11.32
C PHE A 27 0.00 -14.46 10.78
N GLN A 28 -0.14 -13.89 9.59
CA GLN A 28 0.87 -13.06 8.95
C GLN A 28 0.30 -11.68 8.62
N TYR A 29 0.94 -10.65 9.14
CA TYR A 29 0.63 -9.25 8.85
C TYR A 29 1.74 -8.64 8.01
N PHE A 30 1.38 -7.94 6.94
CA PHE A 30 2.33 -7.21 6.11
C PHE A 30 2.02 -5.70 6.15
N PHE A 31 2.90 -4.95 6.78
CA PHE A 31 2.94 -3.49 6.66
C PHE A 31 3.78 -3.13 5.45
N VAL A 32 3.16 -2.63 4.40
CA VAL A 32 3.84 -2.39 3.12
C VAL A 32 4.81 -1.20 3.20
N GLY A 33 4.48 -0.15 3.96
CA GLY A 33 5.23 1.11 3.95
C GLY A 33 4.97 1.91 2.68
N ASP A 34 5.70 2.99 2.48
CA ASP A 34 5.62 3.80 1.28
C ASP A 34 6.35 3.10 0.14
N THR A 35 5.73 3.03 -1.04
CA THR A 35 6.29 2.33 -2.17
C THR A 35 5.57 2.62 -3.48
N GLY A 36 6.32 2.70 -4.57
CA GLY A 36 5.80 2.44 -5.90
C GLY A 36 5.47 0.96 -6.10
N TYR A 37 4.76 0.63 -7.16
CA TYR A 37 4.49 -0.75 -7.54
C TYR A 37 5.72 -1.40 -8.20
N SER A 38 6.06 -2.61 -7.77
CA SER A 38 7.15 -3.40 -8.35
C SER A 38 6.89 -4.90 -8.28
N ASN A 39 7.71 -5.69 -8.96
CA ASN A 39 7.66 -7.16 -8.90
C ASN A 39 8.05 -7.74 -7.53
N ASP A 40 8.52 -6.91 -6.60
CA ASP A 40 8.87 -7.36 -5.25
C ASP A 40 7.69 -7.99 -4.52
N PHE A 41 6.46 -7.55 -4.78
CA PHE A 41 5.26 -8.09 -4.15
C PHE A 41 5.04 -9.57 -4.48
N THR A 42 5.28 -9.98 -5.72
CA THR A 42 5.25 -11.39 -6.10
C THR A 42 6.37 -12.19 -5.46
N ASN A 43 7.56 -11.61 -5.30
CA ASN A 43 8.68 -12.25 -4.61
C ASN A 43 8.43 -12.39 -3.10
N ILE A 44 7.80 -11.39 -2.48
CA ILE A 44 7.34 -11.45 -1.07
C ILE A 44 6.34 -12.60 -0.90
N GLN A 45 5.36 -12.70 -1.80
CA GLN A 45 4.37 -13.79 -1.75
C GLN A 45 5.03 -15.18 -1.89
N LYS A 46 5.99 -15.33 -2.81
CA LYS A 46 6.74 -16.59 -2.97
C LYS A 46 7.55 -16.96 -1.71
N LYS A 47 8.11 -15.95 -1.03
CA LYS A 47 8.94 -16.14 0.16
C LYS A 47 8.13 -16.42 1.43
N PHE A 48 7.03 -15.72 1.64
CA PHE A 48 6.28 -15.76 2.89
C PHE A 48 4.95 -16.51 2.79
N GLY A 49 4.46 -16.79 1.58
CA GLY A 49 3.13 -17.34 1.34
C GLY A 49 2.03 -16.29 1.36
N PRO A 50 0.76 -16.71 1.43
CA PRO A 50 -0.38 -15.80 1.50
C PRO A 50 -0.34 -14.94 2.77
N ILE A 51 -0.70 -13.67 2.66
CA ILE A 51 -0.78 -12.73 3.77
C ILE A 51 -2.21 -12.72 4.35
N ASP A 52 -2.35 -12.81 5.67
CA ASP A 52 -3.68 -12.77 6.30
C ASP A 52 -4.23 -11.35 6.32
N LEU A 53 -3.38 -10.37 6.66
CA LEU A 53 -3.72 -8.95 6.67
C LEU A 53 -2.57 -8.13 6.09
N ALA A 54 -2.89 -7.16 5.24
CA ALA A 54 -1.91 -6.17 4.79
C ALA A 54 -2.38 -4.74 5.04
N SER A 55 -1.46 -3.82 5.38
CA SER A 55 -1.69 -2.38 5.28
C SER A 55 -1.00 -1.87 4.04
N ILE A 56 -1.78 -1.35 3.08
CA ILE A 56 -1.31 -0.95 1.75
C ILE A 56 -1.56 0.55 1.55
N PRO A 57 -0.54 1.33 1.12
CA PRO A 57 -0.71 2.76 0.86
C PRO A 57 -1.61 2.98 -0.36
N ILE A 58 -2.43 4.04 -0.33
CA ILE A 58 -3.34 4.41 -1.42
C ILE A 58 -3.30 5.89 -1.78
N GLY A 59 -2.50 6.72 -1.10
CA GLY A 59 -2.40 8.16 -1.30
C GLY A 59 -1.00 8.63 -1.71
N ALA A 60 -0.90 9.91 -1.99
CA ALA A 60 0.31 10.60 -2.44
C ALA A 60 0.83 10.11 -3.80
N TYR A 61 -0.07 9.95 -4.79
CA TYR A 61 0.29 9.37 -6.09
C TYR A 61 0.31 10.36 -7.26
N GLU A 62 -0.21 11.57 -7.09
CA GLU A 62 -0.16 12.58 -8.16
C GLU A 62 0.93 13.67 -7.89
N PRO A 63 1.53 14.21 -8.94
CA PRO A 63 1.39 13.84 -10.37
C PRO A 63 2.12 12.53 -10.69
N ARG A 64 1.47 11.64 -11.44
CA ARG A 64 1.99 10.29 -11.73
C ARG A 64 3.38 10.25 -12.37
N TRP A 65 3.71 11.21 -13.22
CA TRP A 65 5.03 11.26 -13.88
C TRP A 65 6.19 11.37 -12.88
N PHE A 66 5.94 11.92 -11.70
CA PHE A 66 6.92 12.09 -10.63
C PHE A 66 6.76 11.04 -9.52
N MET A 67 5.53 10.74 -9.11
CA MET A 67 5.24 9.93 -7.93
C MET A 67 5.27 8.42 -8.19
N LYS A 68 5.10 7.98 -9.45
CA LYS A 68 4.92 6.57 -9.82
C LYS A 68 5.98 5.63 -9.24
N ASP A 69 7.22 6.04 -9.21
CA ASP A 69 8.32 5.17 -8.77
C ASP A 69 8.43 5.07 -7.25
N SER A 70 7.73 5.95 -6.50
CA SER A 70 7.82 6.02 -5.04
C SER A 70 6.50 5.76 -4.34
N HIS A 71 5.37 6.04 -4.98
CA HIS A 71 4.03 5.85 -4.44
C HIS A 71 3.12 5.17 -5.45
N CYS A 72 2.52 4.06 -5.04
CA CYS A 72 1.51 3.39 -5.86
C CYS A 72 0.21 4.19 -5.85
N ASN A 73 -0.51 4.18 -6.97
CA ASN A 73 -1.88 4.64 -7.03
C ASN A 73 -2.86 3.55 -6.55
N VAL A 74 -4.13 3.86 -6.52
CA VAL A 74 -5.17 2.93 -6.01
C VAL A 74 -5.29 1.66 -6.85
N GLU A 75 -5.13 1.72 -8.18
CA GLU A 75 -5.16 0.54 -9.04
C GLU A 75 -3.96 -0.37 -8.77
N GLU A 76 -2.78 0.21 -8.60
CA GLU A 76 -1.56 -0.49 -8.22
C GLU A 76 -1.67 -1.08 -6.80
N ALA A 77 -2.31 -0.38 -5.86
CA ALA A 77 -2.59 -0.92 -4.53
C ALA A 77 -3.51 -2.16 -4.58
N ILE A 78 -4.52 -2.16 -5.44
CA ILE A 78 -5.35 -3.35 -5.73
C ILE A 78 -4.49 -4.49 -6.31
N GLN A 79 -3.55 -4.17 -7.20
CA GLN A 79 -2.65 -5.17 -7.74
C GLN A 79 -1.71 -5.74 -6.67
N ILE A 80 -1.16 -4.89 -5.78
CA ILE A 80 -0.38 -5.34 -4.61
C ILE A 80 -1.18 -6.36 -3.77
N HIS A 81 -2.43 -6.03 -3.42
CA HIS A 81 -3.31 -6.93 -2.67
C HIS A 81 -3.41 -8.32 -3.34
N LYS A 82 -3.55 -8.36 -4.67
CA LYS A 82 -3.64 -9.62 -5.44
C LYS A 82 -2.31 -10.35 -5.47
N ASP A 83 -1.20 -9.65 -5.72
CA ASP A 83 0.13 -10.25 -5.89
C ASP A 83 0.63 -10.90 -4.60
N ILE A 84 0.38 -10.27 -3.43
CA ILE A 84 0.70 -10.84 -2.13
C ILE A 84 -0.32 -11.88 -1.64
N LYS A 85 -1.40 -12.10 -2.41
CA LYS A 85 -2.53 -12.97 -2.07
C LYS A 85 -3.09 -12.66 -0.68
N SER A 86 -3.28 -11.37 -0.38
CA SER A 86 -3.79 -10.96 0.91
C SER A 86 -5.24 -11.41 1.10
N LYS A 87 -5.56 -12.00 2.25
CA LYS A 87 -6.94 -12.35 2.60
C LYS A 87 -7.77 -11.11 2.89
N LYS A 88 -7.18 -10.14 3.60
CA LYS A 88 -7.75 -8.82 3.86
C LYS A 88 -6.68 -7.73 3.80
N SER A 89 -7.01 -6.57 3.26
CA SER A 89 -6.14 -5.40 3.27
C SER A 89 -6.87 -4.18 3.81
N ILE A 90 -6.13 -3.34 4.52
CA ILE A 90 -6.55 -2.04 5.03
C ILE A 90 -5.75 -0.97 4.31
N ALA A 91 -6.45 0.04 3.82
CA ALA A 91 -5.85 1.20 3.21
C ALA A 91 -5.15 2.07 4.25
N MET A 92 -3.96 2.54 3.93
CA MET A 92 -3.21 3.50 4.73
C MET A 92 -2.64 4.62 3.86
N HIS A 93 -1.97 5.59 4.47
CA HIS A 93 -1.28 6.70 3.80
C HIS A 93 -2.25 7.57 2.97
N TRP A 94 -3.38 7.97 3.55
CA TRP A 94 -4.39 8.83 2.93
C TRP A 94 -5.11 9.70 3.97
N GLY A 95 -5.70 10.80 3.52
CA GLY A 95 -6.72 11.56 4.29
C GLY A 95 -6.20 12.38 5.48
N THR A 96 -4.90 12.49 5.73
CA THR A 96 -4.36 13.26 6.87
C THR A 96 -3.75 14.59 6.44
N PHE A 97 -2.96 14.58 5.37
CA PHE A 97 -2.30 15.77 4.84
C PHE A 97 -2.45 15.84 3.32
N GLN A 98 -2.67 17.04 2.80
CA GLN A 98 -2.62 17.33 1.36
C GLN A 98 -1.15 17.41 0.93
N LEU A 99 -0.56 16.26 0.62
CA LEU A 99 0.87 16.16 0.25
C LEU A 99 1.12 16.29 -1.25
N THR A 100 0.12 16.00 -2.06
CA THR A 100 0.17 15.81 -3.50
C THR A 100 -1.05 16.42 -4.18
N ASP A 101 -1.15 16.31 -5.51
CA ASP A 101 -2.15 17.03 -6.29
C ASP A 101 -3.55 16.41 -6.23
N GLU A 102 -3.68 15.11 -5.89
CA GLU A 102 -4.99 14.47 -5.76
C GLU A 102 -5.76 14.98 -4.53
N PRO A 103 -7.10 15.14 -4.62
CA PRO A 103 -7.95 15.46 -3.47
C PRO A 103 -7.82 14.41 -2.35
N MET A 104 -7.87 14.85 -1.09
CA MET A 104 -7.64 13.98 0.09
C MET A 104 -8.61 12.79 0.20
N ASP A 105 -9.82 12.91 -0.32
CA ASP A 105 -10.87 11.89 -0.29
C ASP A 105 -10.90 11.01 -1.55
N GLU A 106 -10.25 11.44 -2.64
CA GLU A 106 -10.21 10.70 -3.90
C GLU A 106 -9.67 9.28 -3.75
N PRO A 107 -8.58 9.00 -3.00
CA PRO A 107 -8.05 7.66 -2.86
C PRO A 107 -9.09 6.66 -2.34
N VAL A 108 -9.92 7.05 -1.38
CA VAL A 108 -10.98 6.18 -0.82
C VAL A 108 -12.12 5.99 -1.80
N GLN A 109 -12.51 7.03 -2.53
CA GLN A 109 -13.55 6.92 -3.55
C GLN A 109 -13.11 5.95 -4.66
N LEU A 110 -11.86 6.06 -5.12
CA LEU A 110 -11.27 5.16 -6.12
C LEU A 110 -11.12 3.74 -5.56
N LEU A 111 -10.68 3.58 -4.30
CA LEU A 111 -10.60 2.26 -3.68
C LEU A 111 -11.97 1.56 -3.67
N ASN A 112 -13.01 2.25 -3.25
CA ASN A 112 -14.38 1.70 -3.24
C ASN A 112 -14.84 1.30 -4.65
N LYS A 113 -14.59 2.16 -5.64
CA LYS A 113 -14.91 1.89 -7.06
C LYS A 113 -14.16 0.67 -7.58
N PHE A 114 -12.84 0.60 -7.39
CA PHE A 114 -12.01 -0.48 -7.91
C PHE A 114 -12.18 -1.78 -7.12
N SER A 115 -12.37 -1.72 -5.80
CA SER A 115 -12.69 -2.90 -4.99
C SER A 115 -13.99 -3.56 -5.45
N LYS A 116 -15.03 -2.77 -5.75
CA LYS A 116 -16.27 -3.28 -6.31
C LYS A 116 -16.05 -3.95 -7.67
N LYS A 117 -15.33 -3.30 -8.58
CA LYS A 117 -15.00 -3.85 -9.91
C LYS A 117 -14.21 -5.18 -9.85
N ASN A 118 -13.40 -5.35 -8.81
CA ASN A 118 -12.52 -6.50 -8.62
C ASN A 118 -13.07 -7.56 -7.65
N ASN A 119 -14.32 -7.44 -7.15
CA ASN A 119 -14.94 -8.32 -6.14
C ASN A 119 -14.14 -8.35 -4.82
N LEU A 120 -13.62 -7.19 -4.39
CA LEU A 120 -12.80 -7.03 -3.19
C LEU A 120 -13.44 -6.13 -2.12
N THR A 121 -14.72 -5.77 -2.24
CA THR A 121 -15.42 -4.77 -1.41
C THR A 121 -15.24 -5.00 0.10
N ASN A 122 -15.22 -6.28 0.55
CA ASN A 122 -15.00 -6.63 1.96
C ASN A 122 -13.58 -7.13 2.25
N LYS A 123 -12.72 -7.16 1.22
CA LYS A 123 -11.36 -7.69 1.32
C LYS A 123 -10.30 -6.58 1.29
N PHE A 124 -10.57 -5.47 0.62
CA PHE A 124 -9.70 -4.30 0.67
C PHE A 124 -10.55 -3.07 1.00
N ILE A 125 -10.38 -2.56 2.21
CA ILE A 125 -11.22 -1.52 2.82
C ILE A 125 -10.39 -0.35 3.31
N ALA A 126 -10.98 0.84 3.33
CA ALA A 126 -10.48 2.00 4.07
C ALA A 126 -11.27 2.13 5.36
N LEU A 127 -10.59 2.26 6.49
CA LEU A 127 -11.21 2.57 7.78
C LEU A 127 -11.24 4.07 7.99
N GLN A 128 -12.29 4.56 8.63
CA GLN A 128 -12.30 5.95 9.11
C GLN A 128 -11.22 6.14 10.18
N HIS A 129 -10.71 7.37 10.33
CA HIS A 129 -9.77 7.69 11.38
C HIS A 129 -10.37 7.37 12.75
N GLY A 130 -9.69 6.55 13.54
CA GLY A 130 -10.16 6.06 14.83
C GLY A 130 -11.08 4.82 14.78
N GLU A 131 -11.46 4.36 13.59
CA GLU A 131 -12.25 3.13 13.42
C GLU A 131 -11.40 1.88 13.68
N THR A 132 -12.03 0.85 14.22
CA THR A 132 -11.42 -0.46 14.49
C THR A 132 -12.26 -1.60 13.91
N ILE A 133 -11.58 -2.67 13.48
CA ILE A 133 -12.25 -3.89 13.04
C ILE A 133 -11.64 -5.12 13.72
N LYS A 134 -12.44 -6.17 13.85
CA LYS A 134 -11.92 -7.52 14.16
C LYS A 134 -11.53 -8.22 12.86
N ILE A 135 -10.44 -8.96 12.93
CA ILE A 135 -9.87 -9.73 11.82
C ILE A 135 -9.95 -11.20 12.12
#